data_d8d883619a5988b95a70abc3811b536e
#
_entry.id   d8d883619a5988b95a70abc3811b536e
#
_cell.length_a   1.000
_cell.length_b   1.000
_cell.length_c   1.000
_cell.angle_alpha   90.00
_cell.angle_beta   90.00
_cell.angle_gamma   90.00
#
_symmetry.space_group_name_H-M   'P 1'
#
loop_
_entity.id
_entity.type
_entity.pdbx_description
1 polymer ?
#
loop_
_entity_poly.entity_id
_entity_poly.type
_entity_poly.pdbx_seq_one_letter_code
_entity_poly.pdbx_strand_id
1 'polypeptide(L)'
;MSGKPYRPNVGITLFNAAGLVLIARRIRDDGPEVIYPGAEWQMPQGGIDAQEEPRQAAMRELFEETGVTGASYLAETDWLTYDFPTYDGPPHRLAQFRGQRQKWFAMRFTGEERSINPLATRNDAEPEFDHWRWERLETVPDLVVPYKRYVYRQIVAAFGSYAA
;
A
#
# COMPACT_ATOMS: atom_id res chain seq x y z
N MET A 1 -1.39 22.70 13.80
CA MET A 1 -0.32 21.88 13.21
C MET A 1 0.02 20.76 14.18
N SER A 2 0.11 19.55 13.67
CA SER A 2 0.46 18.40 14.52
C SER A 2 1.96 18.36 14.75
N GLY A 3 2.39 18.27 16.02
CA GLY A 3 3.79 18.01 16.37
C GLY A 3 4.19 16.54 16.28
N LYS A 4 3.30 15.69 15.79
CA LYS A 4 3.54 14.25 15.71
C LYS A 4 4.46 13.91 14.54
N PRO A 5 5.27 12.85 14.65
CA PRO A 5 6.11 12.40 13.54
C PRO A 5 5.29 11.65 12.48
N TYR A 6 5.87 11.50 11.29
CA TYR A 6 5.38 10.55 10.30
C TYR A 6 5.88 9.14 10.64
N ARG A 7 5.03 8.14 10.39
CA ARG A 7 5.42 6.74 10.54
C ARG A 7 6.16 6.28 9.27
N PRO A 8 7.37 5.71 9.39
CA PRO A 8 8.04 5.11 8.24
C PRO A 8 7.24 3.93 7.68
N ASN A 9 7.06 3.91 6.36
CA ASN A 9 6.15 2.99 5.71
C ASN A 9 6.66 2.69 4.29
N VAL A 10 6.23 1.59 3.73
CA VAL A 10 6.53 1.22 2.35
C VAL A 10 5.24 0.91 1.61
N GLY A 11 5.28 1.07 0.30
CA GLY A 11 4.19 0.64 -0.56
C GLY A 11 4.74 -0.11 -1.77
N ILE A 12 3.92 -0.93 -2.38
CA ILE A 12 4.32 -1.77 -3.50
C ILE A 12 3.38 -1.56 -4.67
N THR A 13 3.97 -1.17 -5.81
CA THR A 13 3.28 -1.14 -7.09
C THR A 13 3.71 -2.39 -7.84
N LEU A 14 2.89 -3.43 -7.78
CA LEU A 14 3.21 -4.72 -8.37
C LEU A 14 2.58 -4.82 -9.75
N PHE A 15 3.43 -4.85 -10.78
CA PHE A 15 3.00 -4.95 -12.18
C PHE A 15 2.96 -6.40 -12.63
N ASN A 16 1.90 -6.79 -13.34
CA ASN A 16 1.87 -8.07 -14.04
C ASN A 16 2.54 -7.93 -15.43
N ALA A 17 2.56 -9.00 -16.20
CA ALA A 17 3.17 -9.01 -17.52
C ALA A 17 2.49 -8.06 -18.51
N ALA A 18 1.21 -7.76 -18.30
CA ALA A 18 0.45 -6.82 -19.13
C ALA A 18 0.62 -5.36 -18.70
N GLY A 19 1.38 -5.09 -17.63
CA GLY A 19 1.58 -3.73 -17.13
C GLY A 19 0.43 -3.21 -16.26
N LEU A 20 -0.44 -4.09 -15.79
CA LEU A 20 -1.48 -3.75 -14.83
C LEU A 20 -0.94 -3.93 -13.41
N VAL A 21 -1.53 -3.23 -12.44
CA VAL A 21 -1.06 -3.25 -11.06
C VAL A 21 -2.06 -3.94 -10.13
N LEU A 22 -1.53 -4.57 -9.09
CA LEU A 22 -2.33 -5.23 -8.06
C LEU A 22 -2.93 -4.19 -7.14
N ILE A 23 -4.26 -4.22 -7.01
CA ILE A 23 -4.97 -3.47 -5.98
C ILE A 23 -5.83 -4.41 -5.16
N ALA A 24 -6.07 -4.03 -3.90
CA ALA A 24 -6.86 -4.81 -2.97
C ALA A 24 -7.88 -3.92 -2.27
N ARG A 25 -9.02 -4.49 -1.91
CA ARG A 25 -10.13 -3.77 -1.29
C ARG A 25 -10.06 -3.89 0.22
N ARG A 26 -9.99 -2.76 0.90
CA ARG A 26 -9.99 -2.70 2.36
C ARG A 26 -11.39 -2.95 2.88
N ILE A 27 -11.46 -3.63 4.03
CA ILE A 27 -12.73 -4.05 4.62
C ILE A 27 -13.07 -3.31 5.92
N ARG A 28 -12.13 -2.56 6.48
CA ARG A 28 -12.37 -1.81 7.73
C ARG A 28 -11.34 -0.70 7.92
N ASP A 29 -11.70 0.26 8.75
CA ASP A 29 -10.79 1.31 9.16
C ASP A 29 -9.63 0.72 9.99
N ASP A 30 -8.49 1.40 9.95
CA ASP A 30 -7.33 1.12 10.79
C ASP A 30 -7.00 2.41 11.55
N GLY A 31 -7.76 2.71 12.61
CA GLY A 31 -7.64 3.95 13.35
C GLY A 31 -7.84 5.17 12.45
N PRO A 32 -6.86 6.11 12.39
CA PRO A 32 -6.98 7.28 11.52
C PRO A 32 -6.90 6.97 10.02
N GLU A 33 -6.51 5.76 9.64
CA GLU A 33 -6.54 5.27 8.26
C GLU A 33 -7.97 4.86 7.90
N VAL A 34 -8.85 5.84 7.78
CA VAL A 34 -10.28 5.58 7.50
C VAL A 34 -10.52 5.32 6.03
N ILE A 35 -11.56 4.53 5.74
CA ILE A 35 -12.06 4.29 4.39
C ILE A 35 -13.27 5.16 4.12
N TYR A 36 -13.44 5.57 2.87
CA TYR A 36 -14.65 6.27 2.44
C TYR A 36 -15.38 5.42 1.39
N PRO A 37 -16.72 5.47 1.34
CA PRO A 37 -17.49 4.74 0.32
C PRO A 37 -17.02 5.10 -1.09
N GLY A 38 -16.79 4.08 -1.92
CA GLY A 38 -16.28 4.26 -3.28
C GLY A 38 -14.77 4.42 -3.38
N ALA A 39 -14.06 4.42 -2.25
CA ALA A 39 -12.62 4.61 -2.19
C ALA A 39 -11.93 3.56 -1.30
N GLU A 40 -12.36 2.32 -1.44
CA GLU A 40 -11.86 1.21 -0.61
C GLU A 40 -10.62 0.54 -1.15
N TRP A 41 -10.24 0.83 -2.38
CA TRP A 41 -9.13 0.16 -3.04
C TRP A 41 -7.80 0.84 -2.76
N GLN A 42 -6.73 0.04 -2.70
CA GLN A 42 -5.37 0.57 -2.62
C GLN A 42 -4.35 -0.48 -3.05
N MET A 43 -3.14 -0.05 -3.31
CA MET A 43 -2.01 -0.95 -3.47
C MET A 43 -1.46 -1.35 -2.09
N PRO A 44 -0.78 -2.51 -1.97
CA PRO A 44 -0.24 -2.94 -0.67
C PRO A 44 0.69 -1.90 -0.05
N GLN A 45 0.58 -1.72 1.25
CA GLN A 45 1.46 -0.85 2.03
C GLN A 45 1.54 -1.34 3.48
N GLY A 46 2.60 -0.99 4.16
CA GLY A 46 2.74 -1.34 5.57
C GLY A 46 3.97 -0.72 6.21
N GLY A 47 4.08 -0.87 7.53
CA GLY A 47 5.15 -0.28 8.32
C GLY A 47 6.49 -0.95 8.11
N ILE A 48 7.55 -0.19 8.36
CA ILE A 48 8.93 -0.70 8.37
C ILE A 48 9.28 -1.05 9.81
N ASP A 49 9.75 -2.28 10.04
CA ASP A 49 10.18 -2.71 11.37
C ASP A 49 11.53 -2.10 11.73
N ALA A 50 11.85 -2.07 13.03
CA ALA A 50 13.13 -1.58 13.50
C ALA A 50 14.27 -2.36 12.82
N GLN A 51 15.26 -1.63 12.31
CA GLN A 51 16.45 -2.19 11.65
C GLN A 51 16.17 -2.92 10.33
N GLU A 52 14.93 -2.83 9.83
CA GLU A 52 14.58 -3.40 8.54
C GLU A 52 14.85 -2.39 7.43
N GLU A 53 15.46 -2.85 6.33
CA GLU A 53 15.62 -2.02 5.15
C GLU A 53 14.27 -1.83 4.44
N PRO A 54 14.00 -0.67 3.82
CA PRO A 54 12.73 -0.44 3.16
C PRO A 54 12.36 -1.50 2.12
N ARG A 55 13.32 -1.97 1.31
CA ARG A 55 13.05 -3.00 0.32
C ARG A 55 12.65 -4.34 0.96
N GLN A 56 13.28 -4.69 2.08
CA GLN A 56 12.91 -5.88 2.84
C GLN A 56 11.49 -5.76 3.39
N ALA A 57 11.15 -4.58 3.93
CA ALA A 57 9.81 -4.30 4.42
C ALA A 57 8.77 -4.43 3.31
N ALA A 58 9.09 -3.93 2.11
CA ALA A 58 8.18 -4.02 0.97
C ALA A 58 7.89 -5.47 0.60
N MET A 59 8.92 -6.32 0.54
CA MET A 59 8.73 -7.74 0.22
C MET A 59 7.92 -8.45 1.31
N ARG A 60 8.20 -8.15 2.57
CA ARG A 60 7.48 -8.74 3.71
C ARG A 60 6.01 -8.33 3.70
N GLU A 61 5.73 -7.04 3.56
CA GLU A 61 4.35 -6.54 3.53
C GLU A 61 3.56 -7.08 2.34
N LEU A 62 4.19 -7.16 1.18
CA LEU A 62 3.57 -7.76 0.00
C LEU A 62 3.13 -9.20 0.28
N PHE A 63 4.02 -9.99 0.89
CA PHE A 63 3.69 -11.36 1.25
C PHE A 63 2.60 -11.43 2.31
N GLU A 64 2.72 -10.66 3.38
CA GLU A 64 1.75 -10.68 4.48
C GLU A 64 0.35 -10.30 4.03
N GLU A 65 0.23 -9.34 3.12
CA GLU A 65 -1.07 -8.83 2.68
C GLU A 65 -1.67 -9.60 1.52
N THR A 66 -0.85 -10.20 0.66
CA THR A 66 -1.35 -10.79 -0.60
C THR A 66 -0.88 -12.22 -0.85
N GLY A 67 0.10 -12.71 -0.11
CA GLY A 67 0.68 -14.04 -0.35
C GLY A 67 1.72 -14.07 -1.46
N VAL A 68 2.02 -12.94 -2.10
CA VAL A 68 2.97 -12.90 -3.21
C VAL A 68 4.40 -13.09 -2.71
N THR A 69 5.11 -14.07 -3.30
CA THR A 69 6.54 -14.28 -3.08
C THR A 69 7.35 -14.04 -4.34
N GLY A 70 6.73 -14.16 -5.51
CA GLY A 70 7.40 -14.00 -6.80
C GLY A 70 7.30 -12.57 -7.31
N ALA A 71 8.29 -11.73 -6.97
CA ALA A 71 8.34 -10.35 -7.46
C ALA A 71 9.80 -9.93 -7.62
N SER A 72 10.10 -9.24 -8.73
CA SER A 72 11.44 -8.71 -8.98
C SER A 72 11.43 -7.19 -8.95
N TYR A 73 12.47 -6.61 -8.38
CA TYR A 73 12.62 -5.17 -8.22
C TYR A 73 12.76 -4.47 -9.57
N LEU A 74 12.06 -3.33 -9.73
CA LEU A 74 12.19 -2.47 -10.91
C LEU A 74 12.74 -1.09 -10.55
N ALA A 75 12.11 -0.40 -9.60
CA ALA A 75 12.48 0.97 -9.24
C ALA A 75 11.88 1.34 -7.89
N GLU A 76 12.26 2.51 -7.38
CA GLU A 76 11.71 3.04 -6.14
C GLU A 76 11.59 4.56 -6.20
N THR A 77 10.70 5.11 -5.38
CA THR A 77 10.53 6.56 -5.25
C THR A 77 11.44 7.10 -4.14
N ASP A 78 11.56 8.43 -4.07
CA ASP A 78 11.96 9.08 -2.83
C ASP A 78 10.84 8.96 -1.79
N TRP A 79 11.07 9.46 -0.59
CA TRP A 79 10.06 9.44 0.46
C TRP A 79 8.91 10.38 0.12
N LEU A 80 7.68 9.87 0.19
CA LEU A 80 6.45 10.62 -0.06
C LEU A 80 5.62 10.59 1.23
N THR A 81 4.95 11.70 1.54
CA THR A 81 4.17 11.78 2.78
C THR A 81 2.70 12.05 2.49
N TYR A 82 1.84 11.55 3.36
CA TYR A 82 0.46 12.02 3.46
C TYR A 82 0.09 12.10 4.93
N ASP A 83 -0.81 13.03 5.25
CA ASP A 83 -1.31 13.20 6.61
C ASP A 83 -2.62 12.42 6.77
N PHE A 84 -2.81 11.83 7.95
CA PHE A 84 -4.10 11.25 8.30
C PHE A 84 -5.16 12.34 8.44
N PRO A 85 -6.44 12.03 8.13
CA PRO A 85 -7.51 12.93 8.51
C PRO A 85 -7.57 13.05 10.04
N THR A 86 -8.25 14.09 10.52
CA THR A 86 -8.44 14.29 11.96
C THR A 86 -9.08 13.04 12.57
N TYR A 87 -8.50 12.56 13.66
CA TYR A 87 -8.95 11.34 14.32
C TYR A 87 -9.27 11.63 15.78
N ASP A 88 -10.50 11.33 16.20
CA ASP A 88 -10.97 11.48 17.58
C ASP A 88 -11.58 10.18 18.14
N GLY A 89 -11.28 9.06 17.47
CA GLY A 89 -11.76 7.75 17.90
C GLY A 89 -10.99 7.15 19.06
N PRO A 90 -11.23 5.85 19.36
CA PRO A 90 -10.54 5.16 20.45
C PRO A 90 -9.01 5.18 20.29
N PRO A 91 -8.25 5.01 21.39
CA PRO A 91 -6.80 4.92 21.28
C PRO A 91 -6.37 3.88 20.25
N HIS A 92 -5.41 4.25 19.40
CA HIS A 92 -4.94 3.40 18.32
C HIS A 92 -3.43 3.63 18.10
N ARG A 93 -2.71 2.57 17.71
CA ARG A 93 -1.26 2.67 17.50
C ARG A 93 -0.86 3.73 16.46
N LEU A 94 -1.70 3.97 15.46
CA LEU A 94 -1.42 4.97 14.44
C LEU A 94 -1.74 6.39 14.88
N ALA A 95 -2.52 6.58 15.94
CA ALA A 95 -2.94 7.91 16.38
C ALA A 95 -1.77 8.76 16.93
N GLN A 96 -0.64 8.14 17.26
CA GLN A 96 0.57 8.87 17.68
C GLN A 96 1.32 9.53 16.51
N PHE A 97 0.93 9.21 15.28
CA PHE A 97 1.57 9.74 14.08
C PHE A 97 0.65 10.74 13.39
N ARG A 98 1.25 11.72 12.68
CA ARG A 98 0.46 12.65 11.87
C ARG A 98 0.07 12.07 10.51
N GLY A 99 0.77 11.02 10.07
CA GLY A 99 0.58 10.38 8.78
C GLY A 99 1.68 9.38 8.52
N GLN A 100 1.86 9.05 7.26
CA GLN A 100 2.88 8.09 6.83
C GLN A 100 3.92 8.78 5.94
N ARG A 101 5.16 8.36 6.09
CA ARG A 101 6.28 8.73 5.21
C ARG A 101 6.65 7.45 4.47
N GLN A 102 6.35 7.41 3.18
CA GLN A 102 6.39 6.18 2.41
C GLN A 102 7.47 6.19 1.33
N LYS A 103 8.13 5.05 1.20
CA LYS A 103 8.95 4.75 0.03
C LYS A 103 8.21 3.69 -0.78
N TRP A 104 7.95 3.98 -2.05
CA TRP A 104 7.21 3.09 -2.93
C TRP A 104 8.15 2.34 -3.86
N PHE A 105 7.84 1.06 -4.06
CA PHE A 105 8.65 0.14 -4.87
C PHE A 105 7.83 -0.39 -6.02
N ALA A 106 8.35 -0.21 -7.24
CA ALA A 106 7.79 -0.87 -8.42
C ALA A 106 8.44 -2.24 -8.54
N MET A 107 7.62 -3.26 -8.71
CA MET A 107 8.07 -4.65 -8.84
C MET A 107 7.30 -5.35 -9.94
N ARG A 108 7.94 -6.33 -10.59
CA ARG A 108 7.32 -7.17 -11.60
C ARG A 108 6.91 -8.49 -10.97
N PHE A 109 5.63 -8.83 -11.09
CA PHE A 109 5.12 -10.12 -10.62
C PHE A 109 5.67 -11.24 -11.48
N THR A 110 6.28 -12.25 -10.83
CA THR A 110 6.90 -13.40 -11.50
C THR A 110 6.27 -14.72 -11.08
N GLY A 111 5.28 -14.67 -10.20
CA GLY A 111 4.59 -15.86 -9.68
C GLY A 111 3.35 -16.23 -10.47
N GLU A 112 2.55 -17.10 -9.88
CA GLU A 112 1.26 -17.52 -10.45
C GLU A 112 0.12 -16.78 -9.75
N GLU A 113 -0.88 -16.33 -10.51
CA GLU A 113 -2.03 -15.60 -9.95
C GLU A 113 -2.74 -16.35 -8.86
N ARG A 114 -2.82 -17.68 -8.94
CA ARG A 114 -3.47 -18.50 -7.91
C ARG A 114 -2.79 -18.39 -6.54
N SER A 115 -1.56 -17.89 -6.47
CA SER A 115 -0.87 -17.68 -5.20
C SER A 115 -1.33 -16.39 -4.50
N ILE A 116 -2.01 -15.50 -5.19
CA ILE A 116 -2.48 -14.24 -4.63
C ILE A 116 -3.74 -14.51 -3.81
N ASN A 117 -3.66 -14.26 -2.50
CA ASN A 117 -4.78 -14.49 -1.60
C ASN A 117 -4.74 -13.51 -0.42
N PRO A 118 -5.46 -12.37 -0.53
CA PRO A 118 -5.49 -11.37 0.54
C PRO A 118 -6.28 -11.85 1.78
N LEU A 119 -7.09 -12.90 1.65
CA LEU A 119 -7.83 -13.45 2.78
C LEU A 119 -7.02 -14.42 3.63
N ALA A 120 -5.92 -14.95 3.11
CA ALA A 120 -5.07 -15.85 3.88
C ALA A 120 -4.38 -15.04 4.98
N THR A 121 -4.58 -15.46 6.24
CA THR A 121 -3.91 -14.80 7.36
C THR A 121 -2.50 -15.33 7.51
N ARG A 122 -1.58 -14.40 7.77
CA ARG A 122 -0.19 -14.72 8.07
C ARG A 122 0.14 -14.06 9.39
N ASN A 123 0.87 -14.75 10.26
CA ASN A 123 1.19 -14.27 11.61
C ASN A 123 -0.05 -14.06 12.47
N ASP A 124 -1.10 -14.83 12.25
CA ASP A 124 -2.37 -14.80 13.00
C ASP A 124 -3.06 -13.43 12.98
N ALA A 125 -2.70 -12.57 12.02
CA ALA A 125 -3.35 -11.28 11.84
C ALA A 125 -4.68 -11.45 11.09
N GLU A 126 -5.63 -10.56 11.38
CA GLU A 126 -6.87 -10.50 10.60
C GLU A 126 -6.59 -9.94 9.21
N PRO A 127 -7.28 -10.44 8.16
CA PRO A 127 -7.09 -9.89 6.82
C PRO A 127 -7.46 -8.41 6.75
N GLU A 128 -6.66 -7.63 6.04
CA GLU A 128 -6.96 -6.23 5.77
C GLU A 128 -7.84 -6.04 4.55
N PHE A 129 -7.81 -7.03 3.64
CA PHE A 129 -8.48 -6.98 2.35
C PHE A 129 -9.34 -8.21 2.16
N ASP A 130 -10.44 -8.06 1.38
CA ASP A 130 -11.31 -9.19 1.05
C ASP A 130 -11.30 -9.54 -0.45
N HIS A 131 -10.81 -8.64 -1.30
CA HIS A 131 -10.76 -8.82 -2.75
C HIS A 131 -9.48 -8.23 -3.30
N TRP A 132 -9.06 -8.72 -4.47
CA TRP A 132 -7.99 -8.13 -5.23
C TRP A 132 -8.33 -8.17 -6.71
N ARG A 133 -7.66 -7.30 -7.49
CA ARG A 133 -7.74 -7.35 -8.96
C ARG A 133 -6.53 -6.66 -9.57
N TRP A 134 -6.33 -6.89 -10.86
CA TRP A 134 -5.41 -6.11 -11.65
C TRP A 134 -6.14 -4.88 -12.18
N GLU A 135 -5.46 -3.72 -12.15
CA GLU A 135 -6.05 -2.46 -12.56
C GLU A 135 -5.01 -1.63 -13.32
N ARG A 136 -5.48 -0.71 -14.16
CA ARG A 136 -4.59 0.24 -14.82
C ARG A 136 -4.07 1.23 -13.79
N LEU A 137 -2.75 1.44 -13.80
CA LEU A 137 -2.13 2.33 -12.80
C LEU A 137 -2.74 3.73 -12.83
N GLU A 138 -2.98 4.28 -14.01
CA GLU A 138 -3.54 5.63 -14.15
C GLU A 138 -4.93 5.79 -13.54
N THR A 139 -5.68 4.69 -13.37
CA THR A 139 -7.03 4.70 -12.77
C THR A 139 -6.98 4.65 -11.24
N VAL A 140 -5.91 4.08 -10.68
CA VAL A 140 -5.84 3.81 -9.23
C VAL A 140 -6.02 5.05 -8.36
N PRO A 141 -5.47 6.24 -8.71
CA PRO A 141 -5.69 7.43 -7.87
C PRO A 141 -7.17 7.77 -7.63
N ASP A 142 -8.06 7.41 -8.56
CA ASP A 142 -9.49 7.66 -8.40
C ASP A 142 -10.19 6.63 -7.50
N LEU A 143 -9.51 5.54 -7.17
CA LEU A 143 -10.07 4.43 -6.39
C LEU A 143 -9.63 4.45 -4.93
N VAL A 144 -8.65 5.27 -4.60
CA VAL A 144 -8.11 5.37 -3.23
C VAL A 144 -8.76 6.54 -2.48
N VAL A 145 -8.63 6.51 -1.16
CA VAL A 145 -9.14 7.58 -0.30
C VAL A 145 -8.50 8.93 -0.68
N PRO A 146 -9.26 10.03 -0.59
CA PRO A 146 -8.77 11.35 -1.03
C PRO A 146 -7.45 11.77 -0.39
N TYR A 147 -7.20 11.45 0.87
CA TYR A 147 -5.98 11.89 1.55
C TYR A 147 -4.71 11.14 1.08
N LYS A 148 -4.86 10.10 0.24
CA LYS A 148 -3.72 9.39 -0.36
C LYS A 148 -3.53 9.74 -1.85
N ARG A 149 -4.47 10.44 -2.48
CA ARG A 149 -4.43 10.67 -3.93
C ARG A 149 -3.18 11.38 -4.41
N TYR A 150 -2.68 12.34 -3.64
CA TYR A 150 -1.45 13.05 -4.02
C TYR A 150 -0.29 12.07 -4.15
N VAL A 151 -0.11 11.19 -3.17
CA VAL A 151 0.94 10.17 -3.23
C VAL A 151 0.75 9.26 -4.45
N TYR A 152 -0.47 8.82 -4.70
CA TYR A 152 -0.75 7.92 -5.82
C TYR A 152 -0.47 8.59 -7.17
N ARG A 153 -0.75 9.89 -7.31
CA ARG A 153 -0.39 10.63 -8.52
C ARG A 153 1.12 10.70 -8.71
N GLN A 154 1.88 10.82 -7.62
CA GLN A 154 3.34 10.78 -7.68
C GLN A 154 3.83 9.40 -8.12
N ILE A 155 3.18 8.33 -7.68
CA ILE A 155 3.50 6.98 -8.09
C ILE A 155 3.26 6.80 -9.60
N VAL A 156 2.13 7.29 -10.10
CA VAL A 156 1.84 7.25 -11.54
C VAL A 156 2.94 7.95 -12.32
N ALA A 157 3.35 9.12 -11.88
CA ALA A 157 4.43 9.87 -12.53
C ALA A 157 5.76 9.11 -12.49
N ALA A 158 6.08 8.48 -11.36
CA ALA A 158 7.35 7.79 -11.17
C ALA A 158 7.42 6.46 -11.94
N PHE A 159 6.31 5.71 -11.98
CA PHE A 159 6.30 4.33 -12.47
C PHE A 159 5.51 4.13 -13.76
N GLY A 160 4.98 5.18 -14.33
CA GLY A 160 4.15 5.09 -15.55
C GLY A 160 4.81 4.41 -16.71
N SER A 161 6.16 4.45 -16.80
CA SER A 161 6.90 3.79 -17.89
C SER A 161 6.81 2.26 -17.85
N TYR A 162 6.44 1.67 -16.71
CA TYR A 162 6.24 0.23 -16.58
C TYR A 162 4.79 -0.19 -16.84
N ALA A 163 3.88 0.77 -16.91
CA ALA A 163 2.45 0.51 -17.04
C ALA A 163 2.06 0.19 -18.50
N ALA A 164 0.91 -0.45 -18.61
CA ALA A 164 0.31 -0.76 -19.90
C ALA A 164 -0.10 0.51 -20.65
#